data_122bff04b3c8df2791857d244474a789
#
_entry.id   122bff04b3c8df2791857d244474a789
#
_cell.length_a   1.000
_cell.length_b   1.000
_cell.length_c   1.000
_cell.angle_alpha   90.00
_cell.angle_beta   90.00
_cell.angle_gamma   90.00
#
_symmetry.space_group_name_H-M   'P 1'
#
loop_
_entity.id
_entity.type
_entity.pdbx_description
1 polymer ?
#
loop_
_entity_poly.entity_id
_entity_poly.type
_entity_poly.pdbx_seq_one_letter_code
_entity_poly.pdbx_strand_id
1 'polypeptide(L)'
;SKEMNNITLDECFQFGLGAFETIGIEKGTPILLEKHLKRLERAADFLKLGDPAVRGITAGRIEEYLEEQKKRPEVQKEFGGLEHCALKLMLTKENAVYSLRANHYTPENYEKGFIMDVSKVKRNETSPLVYHKTMNYGDCILEKRNATAAGMDERLFLNTKKQISEGT
;
A
#
# COMPACT_ATOMS: atom_id res chain seq x y z
N SER A 1 5.70 -23.97 6.04
CA SER A 1 6.38 -23.68 4.76
C SER A 1 5.87 -22.36 4.22
N LYS A 2 6.74 -21.42 3.96
CA LYS A 2 6.35 -20.20 3.20
C LYS A 2 5.79 -20.67 1.86
N GLU A 3 4.51 -20.41 1.60
CA GLU A 3 3.98 -20.56 0.25
C GLU A 3 4.84 -19.71 -0.68
N MET A 4 5.46 -20.35 -1.64
CA MET A 4 6.16 -19.64 -2.70
C MET A 4 5.10 -19.07 -3.65
N ASN A 5 4.79 -17.79 -3.51
CA ASN A 5 4.01 -17.09 -4.50
C ASN A 5 4.89 -16.89 -5.75
N ASN A 6 4.55 -17.59 -6.81
CA ASN A 6 5.20 -17.38 -8.10
C ASN A 6 4.72 -16.08 -8.71
N ILE A 7 5.64 -15.18 -8.98
CA ILE A 7 5.38 -13.91 -9.65
C ILE A 7 6.01 -13.95 -11.04
N THR A 8 5.24 -13.59 -12.05
CA THR A 8 5.73 -13.46 -13.42
C THR A 8 6.53 -12.17 -13.55
N LEU A 9 7.74 -12.23 -14.10
CA LEU A 9 8.54 -11.06 -14.38
C LEU A 9 7.88 -10.21 -15.46
N ASP A 10 7.70 -8.95 -15.19
CA ASP A 10 7.11 -7.99 -16.10
C ASP A 10 7.75 -6.60 -15.95
N GLU A 11 7.16 -5.60 -16.57
CA GLU A 11 7.66 -4.24 -16.53
C GLU A 11 7.62 -3.59 -15.13
N CYS A 12 6.86 -4.16 -14.19
CA CYS A 12 6.89 -3.69 -12.81
C CYS A 12 8.24 -4.00 -12.15
N PHE A 13 8.74 -5.23 -12.34
CA PHE A 13 10.06 -5.59 -11.82
C PHE A 13 11.18 -4.80 -12.51
N GLN A 14 11.05 -4.56 -13.82
CA GLN A 14 12.06 -3.85 -14.60
C GLN A 14 12.05 -2.34 -14.39
N PHE A 15 10.85 -1.72 -14.28
CA PHE A 15 10.68 -0.27 -14.33
C PHE A 15 9.79 0.30 -13.23
N GLY A 16 9.25 -0.52 -12.36
CA GLY A 16 8.34 -0.10 -11.30
C GLY A 16 6.93 0.26 -11.77
N LEU A 17 6.51 -0.20 -12.95
CA LEU A 17 5.19 0.08 -13.51
C LEU A 17 4.14 -0.89 -12.94
N GLY A 18 3.75 -0.65 -11.74
CA GLY A 18 2.69 -1.35 -11.02
C GLY A 18 1.98 -0.38 -10.08
N ALA A 19 0.79 -0.76 -9.63
CA ALA A 19 -0.01 0.00 -8.68
C ALA A 19 -0.29 -0.83 -7.43
N PHE A 20 -0.48 -0.17 -6.30
CA PHE A 20 -0.83 -0.84 -5.07
C PHE A 20 -1.78 -0.01 -4.20
N GLU A 21 -2.49 -0.69 -3.32
CA GLU A 21 -3.26 -0.11 -2.24
C GLU A 21 -2.95 -0.85 -0.93
N THR A 22 -2.96 -0.11 0.17
CA THR A 22 -2.87 -0.67 1.50
C THR A 22 -4.15 -0.31 2.26
N ILE A 23 -4.90 -1.32 2.66
CA ILE A 23 -6.24 -1.19 3.22
C ILE A 23 -6.20 -1.67 4.67
N GLY A 24 -6.58 -0.81 5.61
CA GLY A 24 -6.73 -1.21 7.00
C GLY A 24 -7.86 -2.23 7.18
N ILE A 25 -7.59 -3.28 7.96
CA ILE A 25 -8.59 -4.28 8.36
C ILE A 25 -8.82 -4.13 9.86
N GLU A 26 -10.05 -3.84 10.24
CA GLU A 26 -10.48 -3.72 11.62
C GLU A 26 -11.63 -4.70 11.90
N LYS A 27 -11.45 -5.56 12.89
CA LYS A 27 -12.42 -6.61 13.22
C LYS A 27 -12.87 -7.42 11.99
N GLY A 28 -11.89 -7.75 11.14
CA GLY A 28 -12.12 -8.51 9.91
C GLY A 28 -12.73 -7.73 8.75
N THR A 29 -12.97 -6.43 8.90
CA THR A 29 -13.63 -5.59 7.89
C THR A 29 -12.66 -4.61 7.26
N PRO A 30 -12.56 -4.56 5.91
CA PRO A 30 -11.74 -3.56 5.23
C PRO A 30 -12.34 -2.15 5.37
N ILE A 31 -11.49 -1.20 5.72
CA ILE A 31 -11.87 0.20 5.92
C ILE A 31 -11.77 0.96 4.60
N LEU A 32 -12.84 1.69 4.24
CA LEU A 32 -12.91 2.53 3.03
C LEU A 32 -12.60 1.76 1.73
N LEU A 33 -13.02 0.52 1.65
CA LEU A 33 -12.70 -0.39 0.55
C LEU A 33 -13.01 0.22 -0.83
N GLU A 34 -14.19 0.80 -1.00
CA GLU A 34 -14.61 1.38 -2.29
C GLU A 34 -13.70 2.52 -2.74
N LYS A 35 -13.25 3.36 -1.82
CA LYS A 35 -12.32 4.45 -2.14
C LYS A 35 -10.95 3.91 -2.60
N HIS A 36 -10.46 2.86 -1.94
CA HIS A 36 -9.22 2.18 -2.33
C HIS A 36 -9.35 1.54 -3.72
N LEU A 37 -10.44 0.84 -3.99
CA LEU A 37 -10.67 0.20 -5.28
C LEU A 37 -10.78 1.23 -6.42
N LYS A 38 -11.46 2.34 -6.21
CA LYS A 38 -11.53 3.42 -7.20
C LYS A 38 -10.17 4.05 -7.48
N ARG A 39 -9.36 4.23 -6.46
CA ARG A 39 -8.01 4.78 -6.63
C ARG A 39 -7.10 3.80 -7.38
N LEU A 40 -7.19 2.51 -7.08
CA LEU A 40 -6.46 1.46 -7.80
C LEU A 40 -6.88 1.41 -9.28
N GLU A 41 -8.18 1.51 -9.55
CA GLU A 41 -8.72 1.56 -10.91
C GLU A 41 -8.13 2.71 -11.72
N ARG A 42 -8.07 3.91 -11.15
CA ARG A 42 -7.45 5.06 -11.81
C ARG A 42 -5.96 4.86 -12.10
N ALA A 43 -5.22 4.31 -11.15
CA ALA A 43 -3.80 4.02 -11.35
C ALA A 43 -3.59 2.91 -12.39
N ALA A 44 -4.41 1.88 -12.37
CA ALA A 44 -4.38 0.79 -13.35
C ALA A 44 -4.70 1.27 -14.77
N ASP A 45 -5.67 2.16 -14.91
CA ASP A 45 -6.00 2.78 -16.21
C ASP A 45 -4.83 3.61 -16.73
N PHE A 46 -4.28 4.46 -15.89
CA PHE A 46 -3.12 5.29 -16.23
C PHE A 46 -1.90 4.46 -16.67
N LEU A 47 -1.60 3.39 -15.94
CA LEU A 47 -0.46 2.50 -16.22
C LEU A 47 -0.79 1.39 -17.25
N LYS A 48 -2.01 1.35 -17.78
CA LYS A 48 -2.49 0.35 -18.73
C LYS A 48 -2.33 -1.10 -18.25
N LEU A 49 -2.69 -1.32 -16.99
CA LEU A 49 -2.61 -2.62 -16.34
C LEU A 49 -3.88 -3.48 -16.51
N GLY A 50 -4.89 -2.95 -17.19
CA GLY A 50 -6.21 -3.57 -17.32
C GLY A 50 -7.15 -3.20 -16.17
N ASP A 51 -8.40 -3.65 -16.27
CA ASP A 51 -9.40 -3.41 -15.23
C ASP A 51 -9.13 -4.31 -14.01
N PRO A 52 -8.90 -3.74 -12.81
CA PRO A 52 -8.68 -4.53 -11.61
C PRO A 52 -9.80 -5.55 -11.35
N ALA A 53 -11.06 -5.20 -11.61
CA ALA A 53 -12.20 -6.09 -11.39
C ALA A 53 -12.12 -7.34 -12.28
N VAL A 54 -11.79 -7.18 -13.56
CA VAL A 54 -11.59 -8.28 -14.50
C VAL A 54 -10.41 -9.16 -14.07
N ARG A 55 -9.42 -8.56 -13.46
CA ARG A 55 -8.19 -9.23 -12.99
C ARG A 55 -8.31 -9.81 -11.59
N GLY A 56 -9.51 -9.90 -11.03
CA GLY A 56 -9.78 -10.55 -9.76
C GLY A 56 -9.63 -9.67 -8.53
N ILE A 57 -9.57 -8.35 -8.69
CA ILE A 57 -9.55 -7.40 -7.56
C ILE A 57 -10.92 -6.72 -7.45
N THR A 58 -11.83 -7.37 -6.75
CA THR A 58 -13.18 -6.90 -6.46
C THR A 58 -13.46 -6.97 -4.97
N ALA A 59 -14.47 -6.25 -4.50
CA ALA A 59 -14.93 -6.36 -3.11
C ALA A 59 -15.27 -7.80 -2.72
N GLY A 60 -16.00 -8.52 -3.57
CA GLY A 60 -16.37 -9.91 -3.33
C GLY A 60 -15.17 -10.85 -3.22
N ARG A 61 -14.18 -10.71 -4.11
CA ARG A 61 -12.94 -11.52 -4.06
C ARG A 61 -12.09 -11.18 -2.85
N ILE A 62 -12.07 -9.94 -2.44
CA ILE A 62 -11.37 -9.52 -1.22
C ILE A 62 -12.03 -10.14 0.01
N GLU A 63 -13.35 -10.14 0.09
CA GLU A 63 -14.08 -10.79 1.18
C GLU A 63 -13.79 -12.29 1.23
N GLU A 64 -13.83 -12.98 0.09
CA GLU A 64 -13.48 -14.41 0.00
C GLU A 64 -12.04 -14.66 0.50
N TYR A 65 -11.10 -13.85 0.06
CA TYR A 65 -9.71 -13.93 0.49
C TYR A 65 -9.58 -13.77 2.00
N LEU A 66 -10.23 -12.77 2.59
CA LEU A 66 -10.19 -12.53 4.03
C LEU A 66 -10.82 -13.69 4.83
N GLU A 67 -11.93 -14.24 4.36
CA GLU A 67 -12.56 -15.41 4.98
C GLU A 67 -11.65 -16.65 4.94
N GLU A 68 -10.94 -16.87 3.84
CA GLU A 68 -9.95 -17.95 3.74
C GLU A 68 -8.76 -17.72 4.68
N GLN A 69 -8.28 -16.48 4.77
CA GLN A 69 -7.15 -16.15 5.65
C GLN A 69 -7.48 -16.34 7.13
N LYS A 70 -8.71 -16.05 7.56
CA LYS A 70 -9.15 -16.28 8.94
C LYS A 70 -9.01 -17.74 9.39
N LYS A 71 -9.10 -18.70 8.47
CA LYS A 71 -9.01 -20.13 8.76
C LYS A 71 -7.57 -20.62 8.88
N ARG A 72 -6.58 -19.83 8.51
CA ARG A 72 -5.18 -20.24 8.52
C ARG A 72 -4.56 -20.06 9.91
N PRO A 73 -3.94 -21.11 10.49
CA PRO A 73 -3.31 -21.01 11.81
C PRO A 73 -2.25 -19.93 11.92
N GLU A 74 -1.48 -19.70 10.87
CA GLU A 74 -0.44 -18.66 10.83
C GLU A 74 -1.04 -17.26 10.97
N VAL A 75 -2.19 -17.03 10.32
CA VAL A 75 -2.91 -15.75 10.38
C VAL A 75 -3.52 -15.53 11.76
N GLN A 76 -4.07 -16.58 12.39
CA GLN A 76 -4.55 -16.52 13.77
C GLN A 76 -3.42 -16.16 14.74
N LYS A 77 -2.26 -16.78 14.57
CA LYS A 77 -1.09 -16.55 15.41
C LYS A 77 -0.51 -15.15 15.24
N GLU A 78 -0.38 -14.68 14.00
CA GLU A 78 0.29 -13.42 13.66
C GLU A 78 -0.63 -12.20 13.78
N PHE A 79 -1.90 -12.33 13.38
CA PHE A 79 -2.84 -11.20 13.27
C PHE A 79 -4.08 -11.31 14.15
N GLY A 80 -4.14 -12.29 15.06
CA GLY A 80 -5.28 -12.45 15.97
C GLY A 80 -6.62 -12.66 15.27
N GLY A 81 -6.63 -13.30 14.09
CA GLY A 81 -7.87 -13.53 13.33
C GLY A 81 -8.35 -12.32 12.53
N LEU A 82 -7.45 -11.46 12.08
CA LEU A 82 -7.72 -10.23 11.32
C LEU A 82 -8.40 -9.12 12.14
N GLU A 83 -8.18 -9.08 13.44
CA GLU A 83 -8.71 -8.02 14.30
C GLU A 83 -8.15 -6.64 13.94
N HIS A 84 -6.83 -6.58 13.72
CA HIS A 84 -6.14 -5.35 13.38
C HIS A 84 -4.92 -5.66 12.50
N CYS A 85 -5.07 -5.46 11.21
CA CYS A 85 -4.01 -5.72 10.23
C CYS A 85 -4.20 -4.85 9.00
N ALA A 86 -3.37 -5.04 7.99
CA ALA A 86 -3.49 -4.36 6.72
C ALA A 86 -3.46 -5.37 5.57
N LEU A 87 -4.32 -5.14 4.59
CA LEU A 87 -4.33 -5.85 3.32
C LEU A 87 -3.60 -5.01 2.27
N LYS A 88 -2.61 -5.56 1.63
CA LYS A 88 -1.96 -4.95 0.47
C LYS A 88 -2.43 -5.62 -0.80
N LEU A 89 -2.93 -4.81 -1.72
CA LEU A 89 -3.28 -5.20 -3.09
C LEU A 89 -2.17 -4.69 -4.02
N MET A 90 -1.64 -5.56 -4.86
CA MET A 90 -0.60 -5.19 -5.82
C MET A 90 -1.04 -5.65 -7.20
N LEU A 91 -1.05 -4.73 -8.16
CA LEU A 91 -1.43 -4.99 -9.53
C LEU A 91 -0.32 -4.57 -10.47
N THR A 92 0.16 -5.50 -11.26
CA THR A 92 1.13 -5.28 -12.33
C THR A 92 0.57 -5.81 -13.63
N LYS A 93 1.29 -5.67 -14.73
CA LYS A 93 0.81 -6.16 -16.03
C LYS A 93 0.44 -7.65 -16.01
N GLU A 94 1.28 -8.49 -15.38
CA GLU A 94 1.09 -9.95 -15.36
C GLU A 94 0.68 -10.50 -13.99
N ASN A 95 0.64 -9.67 -12.94
CA ASN A 95 0.39 -10.15 -11.58
C ASN A 95 -0.72 -9.37 -10.89
N ALA A 96 -1.54 -10.09 -10.13
CA ALA A 96 -2.48 -9.53 -9.17
C ALA A 96 -2.26 -10.26 -7.84
N VAL A 97 -1.82 -9.54 -6.81
CA VAL A 97 -1.33 -10.14 -5.57
C VAL A 97 -2.03 -9.54 -4.36
N TYR A 98 -2.47 -10.40 -3.45
CA TYR A 98 -2.99 -10.05 -2.14
C TYR A 98 -1.96 -10.44 -1.09
N SER A 99 -1.71 -9.59 -0.11
CA SER A 99 -0.91 -9.96 1.06
C SER A 99 -1.41 -9.29 2.33
N LEU A 100 -1.25 -9.96 3.46
CA LEU A 100 -1.53 -9.41 4.78
C LEU A 100 -0.23 -8.97 5.45
N ARG A 101 -0.31 -7.91 6.21
CA ARG A 101 0.78 -7.45 7.06
C ARG A 101 0.25 -6.87 8.37
N ALA A 102 1.12 -6.79 9.38
CA ALA A 102 0.79 -6.11 10.62
C ALA A 102 0.47 -4.63 10.35
N ASN A 103 -0.53 -4.11 11.05
CA ASN A 103 -0.83 -2.68 11.07
C ASN A 103 -0.21 -2.10 12.35
N HIS A 104 0.81 -1.26 12.19
CA HIS A 104 1.56 -0.67 13.29
C HIS A 104 0.90 0.57 13.91
N TYR A 105 -0.16 1.07 13.29
CA TYR A 105 -0.92 2.21 13.83
C TYR A 105 -1.92 1.71 14.86
N THR A 106 -1.75 2.14 16.12
CA THR A 106 -2.62 1.82 17.24
C THR A 106 -3.40 3.05 17.69
N PRO A 107 -4.48 2.91 18.47
CA PRO A 107 -5.18 4.05 19.05
C PRO A 107 -4.24 4.97 19.86
N GLU A 108 -3.25 4.41 20.55
CA GLU A 108 -2.25 5.18 21.29
C GLU A 108 -1.39 6.08 20.40
N ASN A 109 -1.08 5.65 19.17
CA ASN A 109 -0.36 6.48 18.21
C ASN A 109 -1.17 7.72 17.82
N TYR A 110 -2.48 7.59 17.69
CA TYR A 110 -3.36 8.72 17.38
C TYR A 110 -3.46 9.71 18.55
N GLU A 111 -3.48 9.22 19.78
CA GLU A 111 -3.54 10.06 20.99
C GLU A 111 -2.25 10.87 21.20
N LYS A 112 -1.10 10.24 20.94
CA LYS A 112 0.22 10.91 21.08
C LYS A 112 0.51 11.90 19.98
N GLY A 113 -0.20 11.80 18.85
CA GLY A 113 0.11 12.54 17.64
C GLY A 113 1.40 12.03 16.96
N PHE A 114 1.76 12.67 15.87
CA PHE A 114 2.94 12.33 15.07
C PHE A 114 3.98 13.44 15.13
N ILE A 115 5.24 13.04 15.26
CA ILE A 115 6.38 13.96 15.12
C ILE A 115 6.81 13.95 13.65
N MET A 116 6.80 15.11 13.02
CA MET A 116 7.10 15.26 11.59
C MET A 116 8.14 16.36 11.34
N ASP A 117 8.94 16.17 10.32
CA ASP A 117 9.80 17.19 9.73
C ASP A 117 9.66 17.23 8.20
N VAL A 118 10.46 18.03 7.53
CA VAL A 118 10.43 18.15 6.06
C VAL A 118 11.61 17.39 5.46
N SER A 119 11.33 16.52 4.48
CA SER A 119 12.34 15.78 3.74
C SER A 119 13.19 16.73 2.88
N LYS A 120 14.47 16.40 2.74
CA LYS A 120 15.35 17.03 1.75
C LYS A 120 15.12 16.52 0.33
N VAL A 121 14.53 15.33 0.21
CA VAL A 121 14.11 14.76 -1.08
C VAL A 121 12.85 15.49 -1.56
N LYS A 122 12.84 15.94 -2.81
CA LYS A 122 11.70 16.63 -3.41
C LYS A 122 10.95 15.71 -4.35
N ARG A 123 9.63 15.84 -4.36
CA ARG A 123 8.77 15.17 -5.34
C ARG A 123 8.74 16.02 -6.60
N ASN A 124 8.91 15.35 -7.75
CA ASN A 124 8.85 16.02 -9.04
C ASN A 124 7.39 16.06 -9.56
N GLU A 125 6.74 17.19 -9.39
CA GLU A 125 5.36 17.41 -9.84
C GLU A 125 5.19 17.32 -11.35
N THR A 126 6.26 17.37 -12.12
CA THR A 126 6.21 17.19 -13.58
C THR A 126 6.16 15.73 -14.00
N SER A 127 6.47 14.80 -13.08
CA SER A 127 6.34 13.37 -13.35
C SER A 127 4.89 12.91 -13.12
N PRO A 128 4.23 12.30 -14.11
CA PRO A 128 2.86 11.81 -13.92
C PRO A 128 2.75 10.70 -12.89
N LEU A 129 3.82 9.97 -12.57
CA LEU A 129 3.83 8.89 -11.60
C LEU A 129 3.56 9.38 -10.16
N VAL A 130 3.87 10.63 -9.82
CA VAL A 130 3.67 11.15 -8.46
C VAL A 130 2.19 11.33 -8.08
N TYR A 131 1.29 11.36 -9.07
CA TYR A 131 -0.16 11.48 -8.85
C TYR A 131 -0.85 10.14 -8.64
N HIS A 132 -0.12 9.03 -8.72
CA HIS A 132 -0.64 7.68 -8.54
C HIS A 132 0.18 6.91 -7.50
N LYS A 133 -0.49 5.95 -6.85
CA LYS A 133 0.13 5.04 -5.89
C LYS A 133 0.78 3.88 -6.65
N THR A 134 1.99 4.11 -7.13
CA THR A 134 2.74 3.16 -7.98
C THR A 134 3.85 2.46 -7.20
N MET A 135 4.37 1.38 -7.79
CA MET A 135 5.53 0.64 -7.27
C MET A 135 6.84 1.46 -7.36
N ASN A 136 6.85 2.62 -7.99
CA ASN A 136 7.90 3.63 -7.89
C ASN A 136 7.82 4.35 -6.54
N TYR A 137 7.94 3.60 -5.45
CA TYR A 137 7.71 4.06 -4.09
C TYR A 137 9.00 4.10 -3.25
N GLY A 138 10.15 3.94 -3.91
CA GLY A 138 11.46 3.85 -3.25
C GLY A 138 11.80 5.10 -2.43
N ASP A 139 11.55 6.29 -2.95
CA ASP A 139 11.79 7.55 -2.23
C ASP A 139 11.00 7.62 -0.92
N CYS A 140 9.73 7.23 -0.95
CA CYS A 140 8.87 7.21 0.23
C CYS A 140 9.39 6.22 1.29
N ILE A 141 9.76 5.01 0.87
CA ILE A 141 10.26 3.98 1.79
C ILE A 141 11.61 4.36 2.39
N LEU A 142 12.53 4.88 1.57
CA LEU A 142 13.85 5.32 2.05
C LEU A 142 13.71 6.49 3.03
N GLU A 143 12.88 7.48 2.72
CA GLU A 143 12.62 8.60 3.61
C GLU A 143 11.89 8.19 4.89
N LYS A 144 10.98 7.21 4.81
CA LYS A 144 10.35 6.63 6.00
C LYS A 144 11.37 5.99 6.93
N ARG A 145 12.33 5.23 6.38
CA ARG A 145 13.42 4.64 7.15
C ARG A 145 14.32 5.72 7.77
N ASN A 146 14.63 6.78 7.01
CA ASN A 146 15.43 7.90 7.50
C ASN A 146 14.68 8.67 8.60
N ALA A 147 13.38 8.89 8.45
CA ALA A 147 12.54 9.52 9.47
C ALA A 147 12.57 8.72 10.78
N THR A 148 12.35 7.41 10.71
CA THR A 148 12.39 6.51 11.86
C THR A 148 13.75 6.53 12.55
N ALA A 149 14.85 6.49 11.80
CA ALA A 149 16.21 6.58 12.34
C ALA A 149 16.49 7.91 13.03
N ALA A 150 15.85 9.00 12.59
CA ALA A 150 15.95 10.34 13.20
C ALA A 150 14.93 10.57 14.34
N GLY A 151 14.15 9.56 14.73
CA GLY A 151 13.13 9.67 15.78
C GLY A 151 11.85 10.37 15.33
N MET A 152 11.65 10.54 14.04
CA MET A 152 10.43 11.13 13.46
C MET A 152 9.45 10.05 13.04
N ASP A 153 8.15 10.32 13.17
CA ASP A 153 7.10 9.41 12.71
C ASP A 153 6.89 9.51 11.20
N GLU A 154 6.99 10.72 10.67
CA GLU A 154 6.76 11.06 9.27
C GLU A 154 7.70 12.17 8.80
N ARG A 155 7.88 12.27 7.48
CA ARG A 155 8.45 13.45 6.82
C ARG A 155 7.51 13.95 5.74
N LEU A 156 7.44 15.25 5.59
CA LEU A 156 6.66 15.88 4.52
C LEU A 156 7.55 16.11 3.30
N PHE A 157 7.07 15.68 2.14
CA PHE A 157 7.71 16.00 0.87
C PHE A 157 7.24 17.36 0.35
N LEU A 158 8.18 18.13 -0.12
CA LEU A 158 7.89 19.30 -0.94
C LEU A 158 8.07 18.96 -2.42
N ASN A 159 7.32 19.64 -3.29
CA ASN A 159 7.61 19.62 -4.71
C ASN A 159 8.76 20.57 -5.06
N THR A 160 9.14 20.66 -6.33
CA THR A 160 10.24 21.53 -6.76
C THR A 160 9.93 23.02 -6.57
N LYS A 161 8.66 23.38 -6.41
CA LYS A 161 8.20 24.76 -6.11
C LYS A 161 8.09 25.03 -4.60
N LYS A 162 8.59 24.14 -3.75
CA LYS A 162 8.56 24.23 -2.27
C LYS A 162 7.15 24.20 -1.67
N GLN A 163 6.18 23.63 -2.35
CA GLN A 163 4.84 23.38 -1.84
C GLN A 163 4.75 21.99 -1.23
N ILE A 164 3.91 21.82 -0.20
CA ILE A 164 3.68 20.49 0.41
C ILE A 164 3.03 19.58 -0.61
N SER A 165 3.65 18.41 -0.84
CA SER A 165 3.18 17.40 -1.77
C SER A 165 2.49 16.25 -1.03
N GLU A 166 3.21 15.56 -0.16
CA GLU A 166 2.72 14.39 0.57
C GLU A 166 3.58 14.06 1.79
N GLY A 167 3.12 13.11 2.61
CA GLY A 167 3.92 12.48 3.66
C GLY A 167 4.63 11.21 3.17
N THR A 168 5.53 10.69 3.97
CA THR A 168 6.25 9.41 3.71
C THR A 168 5.37 8.15 4.00
#